data_6d889c78e150936d28f604d018d7ebd9
#
_entry.id   6d889c78e150936d28f604d018d7ebd9
#
_cell.length_a   1.000
_cell.length_b   1.000
_cell.length_c   1.000
_cell.angle_alpha   90.00
_cell.angle_beta   90.00
_cell.angle_gamma   90.00
#
_symmetry.space_group_name_H-M   'P 1'
#
loop_
_entity.id
_entity.type
_entity.pdbx_description
1 polymer ?
#
loop_
_entity_poly.entity_id
_entity_poly.type
_entity_poly.pdbx_seq_one_letter_code
_entity_poly.pdbx_strand_id
1 'polypeptide(L)'
;MTTLVSAETTAPPVIAVPAAARGTAARGTAARGTASQGAVSHGTAGQDKGLRAGALGLLSSVVIAVSSTAPAYSMAATLGLIVAMVGVHSPGTLIVSFLPMLCIAYAFRELNKADPDCGTTFTWTARAFGPRAGWMGGWGIIAADVIVMASLAQIAGRYFMQLVGLQGAGTVWVTVAGVAFIALLTAVCYRGIEVSARLQQVLLVIEVGALAVFAIVALVKAGTGHALPGAAHPSAAWLSPWTGSFGSLSNSFLLAVFIYWGWDCCLSVNEETKDSARTPGRAAVMATLMLVAIFAVVSVAALVYAG
;
A
#
# COMPACT_ATOMS: atom_id res chain seq x y z
N MET A 1 55.41 -32.33 2.21
CA MET A 1 54.96 -32.84 0.92
C MET A 1 53.53 -32.39 0.73
N THR A 2 53.36 -31.23 0.12
CA THR A 2 52.12 -30.45 0.08
C THR A 2 51.60 -30.50 -1.35
N THR A 3 50.45 -31.07 -1.58
CA THR A 3 49.79 -31.05 -2.89
C THR A 3 48.63 -30.04 -2.85
N LEU A 4 48.81 -28.96 -3.59
CA LEU A 4 47.80 -27.98 -3.93
C LEU A 4 46.83 -28.55 -4.97
N VAL A 5 45.53 -28.60 -4.65
CA VAL A 5 44.45 -28.87 -5.60
C VAL A 5 43.91 -27.56 -6.11
N SER A 6 44.14 -27.32 -7.42
CA SER A 6 43.54 -26.18 -8.13
C SER A 6 42.05 -26.40 -8.32
N ALA A 7 41.22 -25.45 -7.86
CA ALA A 7 39.79 -25.38 -8.16
C ALA A 7 39.61 -24.67 -9.52
N GLU A 8 39.22 -25.39 -10.53
CA GLU A 8 38.75 -24.85 -11.82
C GLU A 8 37.35 -24.24 -11.63
N THR A 9 37.26 -22.93 -11.87
CA THR A 9 36.00 -22.20 -11.90
C THR A 9 35.32 -22.41 -13.25
N THR A 10 34.35 -23.30 -13.33
CA THR A 10 33.47 -23.45 -14.50
C THR A 10 32.38 -22.42 -14.50
N ALA A 11 32.39 -21.53 -15.49
CA ALA A 11 31.32 -20.56 -15.76
C ALA A 11 30.03 -21.29 -16.21
N PRO A 12 28.83 -20.75 -15.86
CA PRO A 12 27.56 -21.35 -16.27
C PRO A 12 27.32 -21.19 -17.78
N PRO A 13 26.58 -22.14 -18.40
CA PRO A 13 26.36 -22.14 -19.85
C PRO A 13 25.43 -20.99 -20.29
N VAL A 14 25.87 -20.26 -21.30
CA VAL A 14 25.09 -19.26 -22.03
C VAL A 14 24.04 -19.99 -22.87
N ILE A 15 22.76 -19.75 -22.60
CA ILE A 15 21.66 -20.30 -23.40
C ILE A 15 21.61 -19.53 -24.73
N ALA A 16 21.96 -20.23 -25.82
CA ALA A 16 21.89 -19.73 -27.19
C ALA A 16 20.43 -19.64 -27.66
N VAL A 17 20.02 -18.47 -28.12
CA VAL A 17 18.74 -18.25 -28.81
C VAL A 17 18.85 -18.72 -30.26
N PRO A 18 17.95 -19.56 -30.81
CA PRO A 18 18.02 -20.02 -32.18
C PRO A 18 17.69 -18.86 -33.16
N ALA A 19 18.56 -18.68 -34.15
CA ALA A 19 18.32 -17.74 -35.26
C ALA A 19 17.20 -18.25 -36.17
N ALA A 20 16.21 -17.39 -36.43
CA ALA A 20 15.11 -17.66 -37.33
C ALA A 20 15.60 -17.74 -38.80
N ALA A 21 15.13 -18.74 -39.51
CA ALA A 21 15.39 -19.00 -40.93
C ALA A 21 14.84 -17.87 -41.82
N ARG A 22 15.66 -17.46 -42.81
CA ARG A 22 15.28 -16.57 -43.90
C ARG A 22 14.45 -17.36 -44.91
N GLY A 23 13.19 -16.99 -45.06
CA GLY A 23 12.29 -17.43 -46.14
C GLY A 23 12.16 -16.36 -47.21
N THR A 24 12.28 -16.80 -48.45
CA THR A 24 12.32 -16.10 -49.74
C THR A 24 11.07 -15.30 -50.08
N ALA A 25 11.27 -14.18 -50.80
CA ALA A 25 10.27 -13.26 -51.30
C ALA A 25 9.32 -13.87 -52.35
N ALA A 26 8.02 -13.52 -52.24
CA ALA A 26 7.09 -13.51 -53.38
C ALA A 26 6.37 -12.16 -53.42
N ARG A 27 6.43 -11.50 -54.58
CA ARG A 27 5.75 -10.26 -54.95
C ARG A 27 4.23 -10.49 -55.06
N GLY A 28 3.43 -9.60 -54.48
CA GLY A 28 2.00 -9.52 -54.65
C GLY A 28 1.48 -8.14 -54.29
N THR A 29 0.85 -7.52 -55.24
CA THR A 29 0.24 -6.20 -55.46
C THR A 29 -0.50 -5.53 -54.28
N ALA A 30 -0.43 -4.22 -54.31
CA ALA A 30 -0.98 -3.21 -53.39
C ALA A 30 -2.50 -3.30 -53.15
N ALA A 31 -2.88 -3.14 -51.86
CA ALA A 31 -4.15 -2.53 -51.46
C ALA A 31 -3.85 -1.63 -50.23
N ARG A 32 -4.18 -0.32 -50.39
CA ARG A 32 -4.15 0.68 -49.34
C ARG A 32 -5.24 0.34 -48.31
N GLY A 33 -4.84 -0.06 -47.12
CA GLY A 33 -5.69 -0.14 -45.93
C GLY A 33 -4.97 0.56 -44.78
N THR A 34 -5.63 1.56 -44.19
CA THR A 34 -5.19 2.32 -43.01
C THR A 34 -4.90 1.36 -41.86
N ALA A 35 -3.62 1.14 -41.58
CA ALA A 35 -3.19 0.33 -40.44
C ALA A 35 -3.28 1.17 -39.15
N SER A 36 -4.31 0.93 -38.39
CA SER A 36 -4.33 1.20 -36.97
C SER A 36 -3.21 0.34 -36.32
N GLN A 37 -2.22 0.98 -35.73
CA GLN A 37 -1.19 0.30 -34.98
C GLN A 37 -1.83 -0.29 -33.72
N GLY A 38 -2.23 -1.56 -33.80
CA GLY A 38 -2.59 -2.37 -32.65
C GLY A 38 -1.33 -2.68 -31.86
N ALA A 39 -1.28 -2.19 -30.62
CA ALA A 39 -0.28 -2.62 -29.65
C ALA A 39 -0.38 -4.15 -29.50
N VAL A 40 0.73 -4.85 -29.75
CA VAL A 40 0.84 -6.29 -29.54
C VAL A 40 0.76 -6.57 -28.04
N SER A 41 -0.41 -6.93 -27.55
CA SER A 41 -0.58 -7.47 -26.21
C SER A 41 0.01 -8.89 -26.20
N HIS A 42 1.14 -9.08 -25.54
CA HIS A 42 1.64 -10.41 -25.15
C HIS A 42 0.81 -10.88 -23.93
N GLY A 43 -0.48 -11.13 -24.14
CA GLY A 43 -1.31 -11.86 -23.19
C GLY A 43 -1.51 -13.27 -23.74
N THR A 44 -1.18 -14.29 -22.99
CA THR A 44 -1.72 -15.65 -23.17
C THR A 44 -3.19 -15.53 -23.52
N ALA A 45 -3.67 -16.24 -24.56
CA ALA A 45 -5.07 -16.26 -24.98
C ALA A 45 -5.94 -16.55 -23.75
N GLY A 46 -6.39 -15.46 -23.08
CA GLY A 46 -7.00 -15.50 -21.77
C GLY A 46 -8.50 -15.65 -21.92
N GLN A 47 -9.05 -16.48 -21.10
CA GLN A 47 -10.46 -16.46 -20.74
C GLN A 47 -10.87 -15.00 -20.48
N ASP A 48 -12.00 -14.59 -21.04
CA ASP A 48 -12.62 -13.32 -20.70
C ASP A 48 -12.91 -13.32 -19.18
N LYS A 49 -12.09 -12.60 -18.42
CA LYS A 49 -12.18 -12.51 -16.95
C LYS A 49 -13.37 -11.66 -16.51
N GLY A 50 -14.15 -11.11 -17.44
CA GLY A 50 -15.26 -10.20 -17.16
C GLY A 50 -14.84 -8.86 -16.54
N LEU A 51 -13.54 -8.51 -16.60
CA LEU A 51 -12.98 -7.28 -16.05
C LEU A 51 -13.27 -6.09 -16.96
N ARG A 52 -13.50 -4.92 -16.38
CA ARG A 52 -13.75 -3.67 -17.10
C ARG A 52 -12.44 -2.92 -17.36
N ALA A 53 -11.76 -3.27 -18.44
CA ALA A 53 -10.52 -2.61 -18.82
C ALA A 53 -10.69 -1.07 -18.91
N GLY A 54 -9.79 -0.32 -18.29
CA GLY A 54 -9.77 1.14 -18.33
C GLY A 54 -10.85 1.85 -17.50
N ALA A 55 -11.52 1.15 -16.57
CA ALA A 55 -12.52 1.73 -15.68
C ALA A 55 -11.89 2.72 -14.67
N LEU A 56 -10.66 2.47 -14.23
CA LEU A 56 -9.96 3.25 -13.22
C LEU A 56 -8.91 4.19 -13.84
N GLY A 57 -8.93 5.46 -13.44
CA GLY A 57 -7.87 6.44 -13.77
C GLY A 57 -6.85 6.58 -12.65
N LEU A 58 -5.84 7.43 -12.86
CA LEU A 58 -4.78 7.69 -11.87
C LEU A 58 -5.35 8.13 -10.51
N LEU A 59 -6.31 9.05 -10.51
CA LEU A 59 -6.92 9.53 -9.26
C LEU A 59 -7.58 8.39 -8.49
N SER A 60 -8.38 7.55 -9.17
CA SER A 60 -9.02 6.40 -8.53
C SER A 60 -7.99 5.41 -7.99
N SER A 61 -6.89 5.16 -8.71
CA SER A 61 -5.81 4.29 -8.25
C SER A 61 -5.09 4.85 -7.02
N VAL A 62 -4.83 6.17 -6.98
CA VAL A 62 -4.25 6.83 -5.78
C VAL A 62 -5.21 6.75 -4.60
N VAL A 63 -6.50 6.99 -4.82
CA VAL A 63 -7.51 6.88 -3.78
C VAL A 63 -7.57 5.45 -3.21
N ILE A 64 -7.59 4.44 -4.07
CA ILE A 64 -7.56 3.03 -3.65
C ILE A 64 -6.32 2.77 -2.80
N ALA A 65 -5.14 3.20 -3.26
CA ALA A 65 -3.89 3.00 -2.53
C ALA A 65 -3.88 3.67 -1.14
N VAL A 66 -4.31 4.93 -1.04
CA VAL A 66 -4.32 5.66 0.23
C VAL A 66 -5.41 5.13 1.17
N SER A 67 -6.62 4.88 0.66
CA SER A 67 -7.73 4.38 1.48
C SER A 67 -7.49 2.97 2.03
N SER A 68 -6.80 2.11 1.26
CA SER A 68 -6.43 0.77 1.72
C SER A 68 -5.40 0.80 2.86
N THR A 69 -4.61 1.86 2.98
CA THR A 69 -3.70 2.08 4.11
C THR A 69 -4.44 2.61 5.36
N ALA A 70 -5.65 3.15 5.19
CA ALA A 70 -6.51 3.68 6.25
C ALA A 70 -5.76 4.66 7.21
N PRO A 71 -5.32 5.84 6.73
CA PRO A 71 -4.40 6.71 7.46
C PRO A 71 -4.93 7.19 8.82
N ALA A 72 -6.23 7.48 8.96
CA ALA A 72 -6.79 7.88 10.24
C ALA A 72 -6.79 6.73 11.25
N TYR A 73 -7.18 5.53 10.81
CA TYR A 73 -7.09 4.34 11.64
C TYR A 73 -5.64 4.06 12.06
N SER A 74 -4.73 4.07 11.10
CA SER A 74 -3.31 3.81 11.33
C SER A 74 -2.74 4.75 12.39
N MET A 75 -3.02 6.04 12.30
CA MET A 75 -2.58 7.02 13.31
C MET A 75 -3.29 6.85 14.65
N ALA A 76 -4.61 6.66 14.66
CA ALA A 76 -5.37 6.51 15.90
C ALA A 76 -5.01 5.23 16.68
N ALA A 77 -4.70 4.15 15.99
CA ALA A 77 -4.36 2.87 16.61
C ALA A 77 -2.89 2.77 17.06
N THR A 78 -1.97 3.43 16.37
CA THR A 78 -0.53 3.14 16.55
C THR A 78 0.31 4.32 17.03
N LEU A 79 -0.10 5.58 16.80
CA LEU A 79 0.70 6.73 17.20
C LEU A 79 0.99 6.74 18.69
N GLY A 80 -0.02 6.48 19.53
CA GLY A 80 0.17 6.41 20.98
C GLY A 80 1.16 5.33 21.42
N LEU A 81 1.17 4.18 20.72
CA LEU A 81 2.14 3.11 20.98
C LEU A 81 3.56 3.50 20.56
N ILE A 82 3.69 4.16 19.40
CA ILE A 82 5.00 4.67 18.94
C ILE A 82 5.52 5.73 19.90
N VAL A 83 4.67 6.68 20.30
CA VAL A 83 5.04 7.73 21.29
C VAL A 83 5.45 7.10 22.64
N ALA A 84 4.76 6.08 23.12
CA ALA A 84 5.13 5.38 24.34
C ALA A 84 6.52 4.71 24.28
N MET A 85 6.98 4.31 23.07
CA MET A 85 8.29 3.68 22.87
C MET A 85 9.42 4.67 22.65
N VAL A 86 9.18 5.75 21.89
CA VAL A 86 10.22 6.67 21.43
C VAL A 86 9.93 8.15 21.75
N GLY A 87 8.83 8.45 22.44
CA GLY A 87 8.47 9.80 22.86
C GLY A 87 8.42 10.80 21.71
N VAL A 88 9.07 11.93 21.91
CA VAL A 88 9.16 13.04 20.94
C VAL A 88 9.89 12.69 19.63
N HIS A 89 10.55 11.53 19.57
CA HIS A 89 11.23 11.03 18.36
C HIS A 89 10.28 10.31 17.37
N SER A 90 8.99 10.21 17.68
CA SER A 90 8.02 9.51 16.85
C SER A 90 7.88 10.08 15.42
N PRO A 91 7.90 11.41 15.14
CA PRO A 91 7.89 11.91 13.76
C PRO A 91 9.12 11.48 12.97
N GLY A 92 10.31 11.50 13.58
CA GLY A 92 11.54 11.03 12.95
C GLY A 92 11.49 9.54 12.63
N THR A 93 10.96 8.73 13.55
CA THR A 93 10.75 7.29 13.34
C THR A 93 9.81 7.03 12.17
N LEU A 94 8.70 7.75 12.08
CA LEU A 94 7.75 7.64 10.97
C LEU A 94 8.41 8.02 9.62
N ILE A 95 9.17 9.12 9.58
CA ILE A 95 9.87 9.56 8.36
C ILE A 95 10.93 8.53 7.93
N VAL A 96 11.71 7.99 8.86
CA VAL A 96 12.73 6.99 8.51
C VAL A 96 12.11 5.67 8.07
N SER A 97 11.01 5.25 8.69
CA SER A 97 10.27 4.04 8.31
C SER A 97 9.60 4.14 6.93
N PHE A 98 9.39 5.35 6.43
CA PHE A 98 8.92 5.58 5.08
C PHE A 98 9.93 5.15 4.00
N LEU A 99 11.24 5.27 4.26
CA LEU A 99 12.28 5.01 3.26
C LEU A 99 12.24 3.59 2.67
N PRO A 100 12.21 2.52 3.46
CA PRO A 100 12.08 1.17 2.92
C PRO A 100 10.76 0.97 2.16
N MET A 101 9.66 1.58 2.63
CA MET A 101 8.37 1.49 1.93
C MET A 101 8.39 2.20 0.59
N LEU A 102 9.06 3.35 0.49
CA LEU A 102 9.28 4.03 -0.79
C LEU A 102 10.10 3.16 -1.76
N CYS A 103 11.18 2.53 -1.27
CA CYS A 103 11.99 1.62 -2.08
C CYS A 103 11.15 0.44 -2.60
N ILE A 104 10.30 -0.14 -1.75
CA ILE A 104 9.38 -1.22 -2.13
C ILE A 104 8.36 -0.72 -3.17
N ALA A 105 7.78 0.47 -2.99
CA ALA A 105 6.85 1.05 -3.95
C ALA A 105 7.49 1.28 -5.34
N TYR A 106 8.74 1.72 -5.38
CA TYR A 106 9.49 1.82 -6.63
C TYR A 106 9.76 0.45 -7.25
N ALA A 107 10.14 -0.56 -6.47
CA ALA A 107 10.32 -1.92 -6.96
C ALA A 107 9.03 -2.49 -7.56
N PHE A 108 7.92 -2.34 -6.88
CA PHE A 108 6.58 -2.75 -7.35
C PHE A 108 6.18 -2.00 -8.61
N ARG A 109 6.49 -0.70 -8.71
CA ARG A 109 6.26 0.10 -9.92
C ARG A 109 7.02 -0.48 -11.12
N GLU A 110 8.29 -0.84 -10.98
CA GLU A 110 9.07 -1.40 -12.08
C GLU A 110 8.64 -2.85 -12.40
N LEU A 111 8.26 -3.65 -11.41
CA LEU A 111 7.67 -4.98 -11.62
C LEU A 111 6.35 -4.86 -12.39
N ASN A 112 5.44 -3.99 -11.99
CA ASN A 112 4.17 -3.78 -12.69
C ASN A 112 4.36 -3.24 -14.12
N LYS A 113 5.41 -2.45 -14.35
CA LYS A 113 5.73 -1.97 -15.70
C LYS A 113 6.24 -3.09 -16.61
N ALA A 114 6.99 -4.03 -16.06
CA ALA A 114 7.52 -5.18 -16.79
C ALA A 114 6.44 -6.24 -17.01
N ASP A 115 5.54 -6.42 -16.06
CA ASP A 115 4.55 -7.48 -16.01
C ASP A 115 3.28 -7.00 -15.28
N PRO A 116 2.36 -6.31 -15.99
CA PRO A 116 1.12 -5.80 -15.43
C PRO A 116 0.08 -6.92 -15.27
N ASP A 117 0.16 -7.62 -14.14
CA ASP A 117 -0.71 -8.75 -13.78
C ASP A 117 -1.32 -8.49 -12.39
N CYS A 118 -2.64 -8.66 -12.24
CA CYS A 118 -3.35 -8.40 -10.97
C CYS A 118 -2.97 -9.38 -9.86
N GLY A 119 -2.34 -10.50 -10.16
CA GLY A 119 -1.77 -11.42 -9.20
C GLY A 119 -0.54 -10.89 -8.46
N THR A 120 0.03 -9.76 -8.93
CA THR A 120 1.12 -9.00 -8.29
C THR A 120 2.21 -9.90 -7.68
N THR A 121 2.40 -9.85 -6.38
CA THR A 121 3.43 -10.62 -5.65
C THR A 121 3.36 -12.12 -5.91
N PHE A 122 2.14 -12.69 -6.01
CA PHE A 122 1.98 -14.10 -6.36
C PHE A 122 2.60 -14.41 -7.72
N THR A 123 2.19 -13.67 -8.75
CA THR A 123 2.63 -13.90 -10.14
C THR A 123 4.12 -13.62 -10.32
N TRP A 124 4.60 -12.47 -9.82
CA TRP A 124 6.00 -12.08 -9.94
C TRP A 124 6.93 -13.04 -9.20
N THR A 125 6.55 -13.45 -7.97
CA THR A 125 7.33 -14.43 -7.19
C THR A 125 7.31 -15.82 -7.85
N ALA A 126 6.17 -16.24 -8.41
CA ALA A 126 6.07 -17.50 -9.12
C ALA A 126 6.96 -17.54 -10.37
N ARG A 127 7.04 -16.42 -11.10
CA ARG A 127 7.91 -16.31 -12.29
C ARG A 127 9.40 -16.24 -11.93
N ALA A 128 9.76 -15.55 -10.83
CA ALA A 128 11.15 -15.39 -10.42
C ALA A 128 11.72 -16.62 -9.71
N PHE A 129 10.95 -17.26 -8.84
CA PHE A 129 11.42 -18.29 -7.90
C PHE A 129 10.66 -19.62 -8.02
N GLY A 130 9.71 -19.70 -8.94
CA GLY A 130 8.90 -20.88 -9.19
C GLY A 130 7.58 -20.90 -8.42
N PRO A 131 6.68 -21.85 -8.80
CA PRO A 131 5.28 -21.84 -8.36
C PRO A 131 5.11 -22.05 -6.85
N ARG A 132 6.01 -22.77 -6.19
CA ARG A 132 5.95 -22.97 -4.73
C ARG A 132 6.18 -21.67 -3.97
N ALA A 133 7.20 -20.89 -4.38
CA ALA A 133 7.49 -19.60 -3.78
C ALA A 133 6.35 -18.58 -4.03
N GLY A 134 5.80 -18.56 -5.26
CA GLY A 134 4.65 -17.75 -5.60
C GLY A 134 3.43 -18.08 -4.74
N TRP A 135 3.13 -19.37 -4.58
CA TRP A 135 2.01 -19.81 -3.74
C TRP A 135 2.19 -19.38 -2.28
N MET A 136 3.39 -19.54 -1.71
CA MET A 136 3.68 -19.08 -0.34
C MET A 136 3.55 -17.58 -0.19
N GLY A 137 4.06 -16.80 -1.15
CA GLY A 137 3.95 -15.33 -1.15
C GLY A 137 2.49 -14.86 -1.22
N GLY A 138 1.71 -15.41 -2.16
CA GLY A 138 0.30 -15.09 -2.31
C GLY A 138 -0.54 -15.49 -1.08
N TRP A 139 -0.30 -16.68 -0.54
CA TRP A 139 -0.96 -17.14 0.68
C TRP A 139 -0.63 -16.25 1.89
N GLY A 140 0.64 -15.83 2.01
CA GLY A 140 1.06 -14.92 3.09
C GLY A 140 0.32 -13.59 3.06
N ILE A 141 0.12 -12.99 1.86
CA ILE A 141 -0.66 -11.76 1.70
C ILE A 141 -2.13 -12.00 2.07
N ILE A 142 -2.76 -13.03 1.54
CA ILE A 142 -4.17 -13.35 1.85
C ILE A 142 -4.38 -13.53 3.37
N ALA A 143 -3.49 -14.26 4.03
CA ALA A 143 -3.56 -14.45 5.48
C ALA A 143 -3.42 -13.13 6.24
N ALA A 144 -2.48 -12.28 5.84
CA ALA A 144 -2.28 -10.97 6.44
C ALA A 144 -3.51 -10.07 6.26
N ASP A 145 -4.07 -10.01 5.05
CA ASP A 145 -5.27 -9.22 4.74
C ASP A 145 -6.49 -9.66 5.55
N VAL A 146 -6.69 -10.97 5.72
CA VAL A 146 -7.78 -11.50 6.55
C VAL A 146 -7.63 -11.07 8.01
N ILE A 147 -6.41 -11.14 8.56
CA ILE A 147 -6.13 -10.73 9.95
C ILE A 147 -6.37 -9.21 10.12
N VAL A 148 -5.86 -8.41 9.19
CA VAL A 148 -6.04 -6.94 9.21
C VAL A 148 -7.51 -6.58 9.06
N MET A 149 -8.25 -7.21 8.14
CA MET A 149 -9.69 -6.97 7.95
C MET A 149 -10.47 -7.27 9.24
N ALA A 150 -10.16 -8.36 9.93
CA ALA A 150 -10.80 -8.68 11.20
C ALA A 150 -10.53 -7.62 12.28
N SER A 151 -9.29 -7.13 12.37
CA SER A 151 -8.90 -6.06 13.28
C SER A 151 -9.63 -4.75 12.97
N LEU A 152 -9.64 -4.34 11.70
CA LEU A 152 -10.35 -3.13 11.24
C LEU A 152 -11.84 -3.19 11.54
N ALA A 153 -12.48 -4.34 11.27
CA ALA A 153 -13.90 -4.56 11.53
C ALA A 153 -14.23 -4.44 13.03
N GLN A 154 -13.38 -4.99 13.90
CA GLN A 154 -13.57 -4.91 15.35
C GLN A 154 -13.47 -3.46 15.85
N ILE A 155 -12.53 -2.69 15.32
CA ILE A 155 -12.36 -1.27 15.68
C ILE A 155 -13.51 -0.43 15.13
N ALA A 156 -13.93 -0.66 13.89
CA ALA A 156 -15.10 -0.01 13.31
C ALA A 156 -16.36 -0.28 14.14
N GLY A 157 -16.57 -1.54 14.55
CA GLY A 157 -17.68 -1.92 15.43
C GLY A 157 -17.63 -1.19 16.78
N ARG A 158 -16.45 -1.07 17.38
CA ARG A 158 -16.26 -0.36 18.66
C ARG A 158 -16.58 1.13 18.54
N TYR A 159 -16.04 1.81 17.53
CA TYR A 159 -16.32 3.22 17.29
C TYR A 159 -17.78 3.48 16.92
N PHE A 160 -18.40 2.57 16.17
CA PHE A 160 -19.83 2.65 15.90
C PHE A 160 -20.68 2.56 17.18
N MET A 161 -20.37 1.61 18.07
CA MET A 161 -21.06 1.52 19.36
C MET A 161 -20.88 2.78 20.22
N GLN A 162 -19.70 3.37 20.22
CA GLN A 162 -19.45 4.63 20.90
C GLN A 162 -20.27 5.79 20.28
N LEU A 163 -20.34 5.86 18.96
CA LEU A 163 -21.08 6.89 18.23
C LEU A 163 -22.59 6.86 18.53
N VAL A 164 -23.15 5.65 18.67
CA VAL A 164 -24.58 5.48 19.02
C VAL A 164 -24.85 5.54 20.53
N GLY A 165 -23.86 5.92 21.33
CA GLY A 165 -24.02 6.09 22.79
C GLY A 165 -23.92 4.80 23.61
N LEU A 166 -23.62 3.65 23.00
CA LEU A 166 -23.49 2.35 23.64
C LEU A 166 -22.02 2.05 24.04
N GLN A 167 -21.39 2.95 24.80
CA GLN A 167 -19.97 2.85 25.17
C GLN A 167 -19.63 1.60 26.00
N GLY A 168 -20.62 1.01 26.71
CA GLY A 168 -20.48 -0.24 27.47
C GLY A 168 -20.87 -1.50 26.72
N ALA A 169 -21.06 -1.44 25.39
CA ALA A 169 -21.44 -2.60 24.59
C ALA A 169 -20.41 -3.72 24.72
N GLY A 170 -20.89 -4.92 25.07
CA GLY A 170 -20.03 -6.11 25.16
C GLY A 170 -19.43 -6.51 23.82
N THR A 171 -18.35 -7.30 23.87
CA THR A 171 -17.58 -7.75 22.68
C THR A 171 -18.48 -8.36 21.59
N VAL A 172 -19.56 -9.05 21.96
CA VAL A 172 -20.50 -9.66 21.02
C VAL A 172 -21.13 -8.59 20.10
N TRP A 173 -21.64 -7.49 20.66
CA TRP A 173 -22.28 -6.42 19.89
C TRP A 173 -21.27 -5.68 19.00
N VAL A 174 -20.06 -5.47 19.50
CA VAL A 174 -18.95 -4.90 18.72
C VAL A 174 -18.63 -5.80 17.52
N THR A 175 -18.56 -7.12 17.75
CA THR A 175 -18.28 -8.09 16.67
C THR A 175 -19.43 -8.14 15.65
N VAL A 176 -20.69 -8.14 16.11
CA VAL A 176 -21.86 -8.13 15.20
C VAL A 176 -21.84 -6.88 14.32
N ALA A 177 -21.56 -5.70 14.90
CA ALA A 177 -21.43 -4.47 14.12
C ALA A 177 -20.27 -4.54 13.12
N GLY A 178 -19.11 -5.09 13.51
CA GLY A 178 -17.98 -5.30 12.63
C GLY A 178 -18.29 -6.22 11.45
N VAL A 179 -18.97 -7.36 11.72
CA VAL A 179 -19.43 -8.29 10.67
C VAL A 179 -20.42 -7.62 9.73
N ALA A 180 -21.34 -6.80 10.26
CA ALA A 180 -22.28 -6.04 9.45
C ALA A 180 -21.56 -5.07 8.50
N PHE A 181 -20.49 -4.38 8.94
CA PHE A 181 -19.66 -3.54 8.09
C PHE A 181 -18.95 -4.34 6.98
N ILE A 182 -18.38 -5.51 7.32
CA ILE A 182 -17.77 -6.39 6.29
C ILE A 182 -18.82 -6.78 5.25
N ALA A 183 -19.99 -7.24 5.68
CA ALA A 183 -21.06 -7.63 4.76
C ALA A 183 -21.54 -6.48 3.88
N LEU A 184 -21.73 -5.29 4.45
CA LEU A 184 -22.12 -4.09 3.73
C LEU A 184 -21.08 -3.70 2.66
N LEU A 185 -19.80 -3.62 3.04
CA LEU A 185 -18.73 -3.24 2.12
C LEU A 185 -18.50 -4.30 1.04
N THR A 186 -18.62 -5.60 1.39
CA THR A 186 -18.58 -6.69 0.42
C THR A 186 -19.72 -6.57 -0.60
N ALA A 187 -20.93 -6.25 -0.14
CA ALA A 187 -22.07 -6.01 -1.03
C ALA A 187 -21.84 -4.81 -1.97
N VAL A 188 -21.18 -3.75 -1.50
CA VAL A 188 -20.79 -2.60 -2.33
C VAL A 188 -19.75 -3.02 -3.38
N CYS A 189 -18.72 -3.76 -2.98
CA CYS A 189 -17.70 -4.26 -3.91
C CYS A 189 -18.29 -5.18 -4.98
N TYR A 190 -19.29 -6.00 -4.62
CA TYR A 190 -20.01 -6.85 -5.56
C TYR A 190 -20.77 -6.07 -6.64
N ARG A 191 -21.16 -4.81 -6.38
CA ARG A 191 -21.80 -3.92 -7.36
C ARG A 191 -20.85 -3.46 -8.48
N GLY A 192 -19.55 -3.62 -8.30
CA GLY A 192 -18.50 -3.33 -9.27
C GLY A 192 -17.48 -2.31 -8.80
N ILE A 193 -16.32 -2.34 -9.45
CA ILE A 193 -15.14 -1.55 -9.05
C ILE A 193 -15.37 -0.03 -9.09
N GLU A 194 -16.18 0.46 -10.02
CA GLU A 194 -16.46 1.89 -10.11
C GLU A 194 -17.26 2.42 -8.91
N VAL A 195 -18.25 1.63 -8.43
CA VAL A 195 -19.07 1.98 -7.28
C VAL A 195 -18.20 1.97 -6.02
N SER A 196 -17.38 0.93 -5.86
CA SER A 196 -16.42 0.81 -4.76
C SER A 196 -15.43 1.98 -4.76
N ALA A 197 -14.83 2.31 -5.90
CA ALA A 197 -13.88 3.41 -6.02
C ALA A 197 -14.50 4.77 -5.69
N ARG A 198 -15.75 5.04 -6.12
CA ARG A 198 -16.46 6.28 -5.76
C ARG A 198 -16.75 6.37 -4.26
N LEU A 199 -17.20 5.27 -3.65
CA LEU A 199 -17.40 5.23 -2.20
C LEU A 199 -16.08 5.50 -1.46
N GLN A 200 -14.99 4.85 -1.86
CA GLN A 200 -13.66 5.08 -1.29
C GLN A 200 -13.21 6.53 -1.44
N GLN A 201 -13.48 7.19 -2.59
CA GLN A 201 -13.18 8.62 -2.77
C GLN A 201 -13.89 9.49 -1.72
N VAL A 202 -15.18 9.27 -1.51
CA VAL A 202 -15.97 10.05 -0.53
C VAL A 202 -15.44 9.80 0.89
N LEU A 203 -15.23 8.53 1.25
CA LEU A 203 -14.74 8.17 2.59
C LEU A 203 -13.32 8.71 2.82
N LEU A 204 -12.44 8.66 1.83
CA LEU A 204 -11.08 9.20 1.94
C LEU A 204 -11.09 10.73 2.13
N VAL A 205 -11.95 11.45 1.42
CA VAL A 205 -12.09 12.91 1.60
C VAL A 205 -12.52 13.23 3.02
N ILE A 206 -13.48 12.47 3.58
CA ILE A 206 -13.92 12.64 4.96
C ILE A 206 -12.78 12.33 5.94
N GLU A 207 -12.08 11.23 5.71
CA GLU A 207 -10.98 10.75 6.55
C GLU A 207 -9.82 11.74 6.58
N VAL A 208 -9.30 12.14 5.41
CA VAL A 208 -8.20 13.10 5.30
C VAL A 208 -8.64 14.48 5.79
N GLY A 209 -9.89 14.86 5.52
CA GLY A 209 -10.48 16.09 6.04
C GLY A 209 -10.51 16.11 7.57
N ALA A 210 -10.91 15.02 8.21
CA ALA A 210 -10.90 14.90 9.67
C ALA A 210 -9.48 14.99 10.25
N LEU A 211 -8.50 14.33 9.63
CA LEU A 211 -7.08 14.44 10.03
C LEU A 211 -6.54 15.87 9.85
N ALA A 212 -6.91 16.55 8.77
CA ALA A 212 -6.52 17.94 8.54
C ALA A 212 -7.13 18.88 9.58
N VAL A 213 -8.42 18.73 9.87
CA VAL A 213 -9.10 19.51 10.93
C VAL A 213 -8.45 19.24 12.29
N PHE A 214 -8.18 17.98 12.62
CA PHE A 214 -7.45 17.62 13.85
C PHE A 214 -6.09 18.34 13.92
N ALA A 215 -5.29 18.24 12.87
CA ALA A 215 -3.96 18.84 12.84
C ALA A 215 -4.02 20.36 12.98
N ILE A 216 -4.92 21.02 12.25
CA ILE A 216 -5.10 22.48 12.32
C ILE A 216 -5.54 22.91 13.74
N VAL A 217 -6.57 22.27 14.30
CA VAL A 217 -7.07 22.60 15.63
C VAL A 217 -6.01 22.35 16.71
N ALA A 218 -5.27 21.24 16.62
CA ALA A 218 -4.19 20.92 17.55
C ALA A 218 -3.07 21.97 17.50
N LEU A 219 -2.62 22.35 16.30
CA LEU A 219 -1.57 23.34 16.12
C LEU A 219 -2.02 24.74 16.57
N VAL A 220 -3.26 25.15 16.25
CA VAL A 220 -3.81 26.44 16.69
C VAL A 220 -3.93 26.50 18.20
N LYS A 221 -4.47 25.48 18.84
CA LYS A 221 -4.59 25.42 20.31
C LYS A 221 -3.21 25.45 20.98
N ALA A 222 -2.25 24.72 20.47
CA ALA A 222 -0.88 24.76 20.99
C ALA A 222 -0.23 26.14 20.81
N GLY A 223 -0.40 26.77 19.65
CA GLY A 223 0.12 28.12 19.37
C GLY A 223 -0.54 29.23 20.21
N THR A 224 -1.79 29.04 20.66
CA THR A 224 -2.52 29.98 21.54
C THR A 224 -2.37 29.68 23.02
N GLY A 225 -1.51 28.77 23.41
CA GLY A 225 -1.25 28.43 24.82
C GLY A 225 -2.30 27.51 25.46
N HIS A 226 -3.17 26.90 24.66
CA HIS A 226 -4.21 25.96 25.14
C HIS A 226 -3.83 24.49 24.87
N ALA A 227 -2.53 24.19 24.87
CA ALA A 227 -2.04 22.81 24.80
C ALA A 227 -2.37 22.05 26.08
N LEU A 228 -2.47 20.74 25.99
CA LEU A 228 -2.71 19.87 27.14
C LEU A 228 -1.45 19.75 28.02
N PRO A 229 -1.60 19.39 29.30
CA PRO A 229 -0.47 19.03 30.15
C PRO A 229 0.32 17.89 29.53
N GLY A 230 1.62 18.08 29.35
CA GLY A 230 2.48 17.11 28.66
C GLY A 230 2.88 17.52 27.24
N ALA A 231 2.26 18.56 26.69
CA ALA A 231 2.59 19.08 25.36
C ALA A 231 4.10 19.32 25.20
N ALA A 232 4.63 18.86 24.07
CA ALA A 232 6.06 18.97 23.81
C ALA A 232 6.37 20.14 22.87
N HIS A 233 7.48 20.85 23.15
CA HIS A 233 7.93 21.94 22.28
C HIS A 233 8.68 21.39 21.07
N PRO A 234 8.36 21.83 19.84
CA PRO A 234 9.05 21.40 18.64
C PRO A 234 10.55 21.65 18.72
N SER A 235 11.34 20.64 18.39
CA SER A 235 12.79 20.73 18.32
C SER A 235 13.34 19.91 17.15
N ALA A 236 14.55 20.22 16.69
CA ALA A 236 15.21 19.43 15.65
C ALA A 236 15.45 17.96 16.07
N ALA A 237 15.51 17.69 17.37
CA ALA A 237 15.65 16.34 17.89
C ALA A 237 14.47 15.43 17.51
N TRP A 238 13.28 15.98 17.22
CA TRP A 238 12.11 15.21 16.80
C TRP A 238 12.31 14.50 15.45
N LEU A 239 13.19 15.03 14.61
CA LEU A 239 13.51 14.43 13.30
C LEU A 239 14.52 13.28 13.42
N SER A 240 15.21 13.15 14.57
CA SER A 240 16.11 12.04 14.83
C SER A 240 15.31 10.85 15.36
N PRO A 241 15.39 9.66 14.73
CA PRO A 241 14.73 8.46 15.26
C PRO A 241 15.46 7.85 16.47
N TRP A 242 16.68 8.33 16.76
CA TRP A 242 17.55 7.73 17.76
C TRP A 242 17.19 8.15 19.20
N THR A 243 16.77 7.19 20.00
CA THR A 243 16.36 7.38 21.41
C THR A 243 17.40 6.90 22.44
N GLY A 244 18.56 6.46 21.98
CA GLY A 244 19.57 5.82 22.84
C GLY A 244 19.33 4.33 23.10
N SER A 245 18.19 3.75 22.69
CA SER A 245 17.86 2.33 22.84
C SER A 245 17.56 1.69 21.48
N PHE A 246 18.34 0.67 21.09
CA PHE A 246 18.10 -0.07 19.87
C PHE A 246 16.78 -0.87 19.91
N GLY A 247 16.41 -1.40 21.07
CA GLY A 247 15.16 -2.16 21.23
C GLY A 247 13.92 -1.29 21.01
N SER A 248 13.87 -0.11 21.62
CA SER A 248 12.78 0.84 21.43
C SER A 248 12.69 1.31 19.97
N LEU A 249 13.83 1.62 19.36
CA LEU A 249 13.90 2.01 17.96
C LEU A 249 13.40 0.89 17.03
N SER A 250 13.88 -0.34 17.22
CA SER A 250 13.48 -1.49 16.37
C SER A 250 11.98 -1.76 16.45
N ASN A 251 11.41 -1.78 17.64
CA ASN A 251 9.98 -2.06 17.82
C ASN A 251 9.10 -0.95 17.26
N SER A 252 9.45 0.32 17.51
CA SER A 252 8.72 1.47 16.95
C SER A 252 8.84 1.55 15.43
N PHE A 253 10.02 1.21 14.89
CA PHE A 253 10.26 1.16 13.45
C PHE A 253 9.41 0.08 12.77
N LEU A 254 9.35 -1.13 13.32
CA LEU A 254 8.51 -2.22 12.80
C LEU A 254 7.03 -1.82 12.79
N LEU A 255 6.55 -1.20 13.87
CA LEU A 255 5.17 -0.72 13.96
C LEU A 255 4.92 0.42 12.95
N ALA A 256 5.89 1.34 12.78
CA ALA A 256 5.79 2.43 11.82
C ALA A 256 5.84 1.93 10.37
N VAL A 257 6.64 0.92 10.04
CA VAL A 257 6.63 0.28 8.71
C VAL A 257 5.27 -0.35 8.43
N PHE A 258 4.68 -1.01 9.43
CA PHE A 258 3.38 -1.68 9.28
C PHE A 258 2.26 -0.70 8.88
N ILE A 259 2.21 0.51 9.43
CA ILE A 259 1.14 1.47 9.11
C ILE A 259 1.26 2.08 7.71
N TYR A 260 2.37 1.90 7.02
CA TYR A 260 2.52 2.30 5.62
C TYR A 260 2.01 1.24 4.64
N TRP A 261 1.71 0.02 5.08
CA TRP A 261 1.25 -1.06 4.21
C TRP A 261 -0.21 -0.86 3.77
N GLY A 262 -0.55 -1.38 2.59
CA GLY A 262 -1.90 -1.33 2.01
C GLY A 262 -1.97 -0.63 0.64
N TRP A 263 -1.00 0.23 0.31
CA TRP A 263 -0.97 0.96 -0.96
C TRP A 263 -0.85 0.04 -2.19
N ASP A 264 -0.38 -1.17 -2.02
CA ASP A 264 -0.21 -2.20 -3.07
C ASP A 264 -1.54 -2.69 -3.64
N CYS A 265 -2.66 -2.51 -2.94
CA CYS A 265 -4.00 -2.81 -3.44
C CYS A 265 -4.33 -2.15 -4.80
N CYS A 266 -3.75 -0.98 -5.10
CA CYS A 266 -3.96 -0.35 -6.40
C CYS A 266 -3.30 -1.12 -7.56
N LEU A 267 -2.31 -1.97 -7.29
CA LEU A 267 -1.69 -2.82 -8.30
C LEU A 267 -2.49 -4.11 -8.54
N SER A 268 -3.25 -4.56 -7.53
CA SER A 268 -4.13 -5.73 -7.68
C SER A 268 -5.37 -5.48 -8.57
N VAL A 269 -5.63 -4.22 -8.92
CA VAL A 269 -6.68 -3.81 -9.87
C VAL A 269 -6.11 -3.23 -11.16
N ASN A 270 -4.87 -3.54 -11.50
CA ASN A 270 -4.17 -2.96 -12.65
C ASN A 270 -4.82 -3.29 -13.99
N GLU A 271 -5.41 -4.49 -14.15
CA GLU A 271 -6.08 -4.92 -15.39
C GLU A 271 -7.34 -4.09 -15.68
N GLU A 272 -7.97 -3.48 -14.67
CA GLU A 272 -9.10 -2.56 -14.82
C GLU A 272 -8.66 -1.09 -14.88
N THR A 273 -7.35 -0.81 -14.78
CA THR A 273 -6.80 0.55 -14.76
C THR A 273 -6.36 1.00 -16.17
N LYS A 274 -6.60 2.27 -16.49
CA LYS A 274 -6.08 2.91 -17.72
C LYS A 274 -4.56 2.90 -17.69
N ASP A 275 -3.91 2.46 -18.78
CA ASP A 275 -2.46 2.28 -18.85
C ASP A 275 -1.95 1.42 -17.69
N SER A 276 -2.41 0.17 -17.66
CA SER A 276 -2.15 -0.82 -16.59
C SER A 276 -0.67 -0.98 -16.24
N ALA A 277 0.23 -0.81 -17.21
CA ALA A 277 1.67 -0.91 -17.00
C ALA A 277 2.25 0.28 -16.21
N ARG A 278 1.62 1.46 -16.23
CA ARG A 278 2.22 2.68 -15.67
C ARG A 278 1.41 3.30 -14.54
N THR A 279 0.09 3.38 -14.71
CA THR A 279 -0.79 4.10 -13.77
C THR A 279 -0.77 3.53 -12.35
N PRO A 280 -0.91 2.20 -12.12
CA PRO A 280 -0.91 1.66 -10.76
C PRO A 280 0.42 1.88 -10.04
N GLY A 281 1.54 1.66 -10.74
CA GLY A 281 2.86 1.90 -10.14
C GLY A 281 3.14 3.37 -9.79
N ARG A 282 2.62 4.32 -10.59
CA ARG A 282 2.67 5.75 -10.25
C ARG A 282 1.78 6.06 -9.05
N ALA A 283 0.58 5.48 -9.02
CA ALA A 283 -0.35 5.67 -7.91
C ALA A 283 0.23 5.16 -6.59
N ALA A 284 0.89 4.00 -6.59
CA ALA A 284 1.57 3.44 -5.42
C ALA A 284 2.62 4.41 -4.85
N VAL A 285 3.51 4.95 -5.70
CA VAL A 285 4.54 5.92 -5.27
C VAL A 285 3.89 7.22 -4.77
N MET A 286 2.88 7.74 -5.47
CA MET A 286 2.18 8.95 -5.03
C MET A 286 1.47 8.75 -3.69
N ALA A 287 0.84 7.60 -3.49
CA ALA A 287 0.16 7.25 -2.24
C ALA A 287 1.16 7.19 -1.07
N THR A 288 2.30 6.54 -1.23
CA THR A 288 3.32 6.48 -0.17
C THR A 288 3.87 7.86 0.19
N LEU A 289 4.06 8.76 -0.79
CA LEU A 289 4.46 10.15 -0.54
C LEU A 289 3.36 10.95 0.18
N MET A 290 2.09 10.75 -0.16
CA MET A 290 0.98 11.37 0.56
C MET A 290 0.89 10.87 2.01
N LEU A 291 1.09 9.58 2.23
CA LEU A 291 1.04 8.96 3.56
C LEU A 291 2.12 9.51 4.49
N VAL A 292 3.37 9.64 4.03
CA VAL A 292 4.42 10.21 4.89
C VAL A 292 4.10 11.67 5.26
N ALA A 293 3.55 12.46 4.34
CA ALA A 293 3.14 13.83 4.64
C ALA A 293 2.02 13.87 5.70
N ILE A 294 0.98 13.03 5.54
CA ILE A 294 -0.12 12.93 6.50
C ILE A 294 0.41 12.49 7.87
N PHE A 295 1.19 11.41 7.94
CA PHE A 295 1.69 10.87 9.20
C PHE A 295 2.66 11.82 9.90
N ALA A 296 3.54 12.51 9.17
CA ALA A 296 4.42 13.51 9.73
C ALA A 296 3.64 14.70 10.32
N VAL A 297 2.68 15.26 9.57
CA VAL A 297 1.89 16.40 10.03
C VAL A 297 1.04 16.02 11.25
N VAL A 298 0.34 14.89 11.21
CA VAL A 298 -0.54 14.45 12.30
C VAL A 298 0.26 14.11 13.56
N SER A 299 1.41 13.43 13.42
CA SER A 299 2.26 13.11 14.58
C SER A 299 2.83 14.35 15.25
N VAL A 300 3.32 15.32 14.46
CA VAL A 300 3.79 16.61 14.99
C VAL A 300 2.64 17.35 15.69
N ALA A 301 1.47 17.44 15.06
CA ALA A 301 0.31 18.12 15.65
C ALA A 301 -0.13 17.48 16.97
N ALA A 302 -0.13 16.16 17.04
CA ALA A 302 -0.47 15.42 18.25
C ALA A 302 0.51 15.71 19.40
N LEU A 303 1.81 15.65 19.14
CA LEU A 303 2.85 15.90 20.13
C LEU A 303 2.86 17.36 20.63
N VAL A 304 2.70 18.33 19.72
CA VAL A 304 2.65 19.75 20.10
C VAL A 304 1.43 20.07 20.95
N TYR A 305 0.35 19.32 20.80
CA TYR A 305 -0.90 19.54 21.53
C TYR A 305 -1.00 18.73 22.82
N ALA A 306 -0.61 17.45 22.80
CA ALA A 306 -0.86 16.52 23.91
C ALA A 306 0.42 15.87 24.50
N GLY A 307 1.53 15.91 23.82
CA GLY A 307 2.80 15.32 24.24
C GLY A 307 3.00 13.89 23.85
#